data_d7ed152fbcf40b96870b49c183f93403
#
_entry.id   d7ed152fbcf40b96870b49c183f93403
#
_cell.length_a   1.000
_cell.length_b   1.000
_cell.length_c   1.000
_cell.angle_alpha   90.00
_cell.angle_beta   90.00
_cell.angle_gamma   90.00
#
_symmetry.space_group_name_H-M   'P 1'
#
loop_
_entity.id
_entity.type
_entity.pdbx_description
1 polymer ?
#
loop_
_entity_poly.entity_id
_entity_poly.type
_entity_poly.pdbx_seq_one_letter_code
_entity_poly.pdbx_strand_id
1 'polypeptide(L)'
;MTKVIGIDLGTTNSCASVMEGGKPTVIANAEGFRTTPSVVAFTKNKDQLVGQIAKRQAVMNPENTFGSVKRFIGRRTDEVETESKEVPYNVESVGSKVKIKSTWMGKSFSPEEISANVLRKLADDASKYLGETVTQAVVTVPAYFNDSQRQATKDAGKIAGLEVLRIINEPTAAALAYGLDKKDAEKILIFDLGGGTFDVSILEVGDGVFEVISTCGDAHLGGDNFDKVLVDHMAETFQKEEGVDLRKDAQALQRLTEAAEKAKIELSSATQSEVNLPFITATADGPKHLTMTVTRGKFEELASNLIDRCKQPIQQAMKDAKASKSDLNEVVMVGGSSRIPAVLELVRVATGREPNQT
;
A
#
# COMPACT_ATOMS: atom_id res chain seq x y z
N MET A 1 -4.96 -25.06 -20.69
CA MET A 1 -3.89 -24.04 -20.58
C MET A 1 -3.89 -23.56 -19.14
N THR A 2 -2.75 -23.57 -18.50
CA THR A 2 -2.60 -23.06 -17.13
C THR A 2 -2.99 -21.58 -17.14
N LYS A 3 -3.88 -21.16 -16.24
CA LYS A 3 -4.27 -19.75 -16.15
C LYS A 3 -3.14 -18.92 -15.55
N VAL A 4 -2.86 -17.79 -16.18
CA VAL A 4 -1.90 -16.80 -15.70
C VAL A 4 -2.66 -15.75 -14.89
N ILE A 5 -2.17 -15.40 -13.71
CA ILE A 5 -2.72 -14.31 -12.91
C ILE A 5 -1.84 -13.07 -12.99
N GLY A 6 -2.47 -11.89 -12.89
CA GLY A 6 -1.78 -10.63 -12.63
C GLY A 6 -1.69 -10.42 -11.12
N ILE A 7 -0.52 -10.04 -10.63
CA ILE A 7 -0.31 -9.70 -9.21
C ILE A 7 0.25 -8.28 -9.12
N ASP A 8 -0.43 -7.45 -8.36
CA ASP A 8 0.13 -6.22 -7.83
C ASP A 8 0.67 -6.51 -6.42
N LEU A 9 2.00 -6.57 -6.30
CA LEU A 9 2.68 -6.75 -5.02
C LEU A 9 2.96 -5.39 -4.39
N GLY A 10 1.96 -4.80 -3.76
CA GLY A 10 2.06 -3.48 -3.15
C GLY A 10 2.82 -3.46 -1.82
N THR A 11 3.30 -2.29 -1.43
CA THR A 11 4.01 -2.09 -0.15
C THR A 11 3.11 -2.37 1.05
N THR A 12 1.87 -1.92 1.01
CA THR A 12 0.89 -2.06 2.10
C THR A 12 -0.15 -3.14 1.81
N ASN A 13 -0.70 -3.14 0.59
CA ASN A 13 -1.70 -4.11 0.16
C ASN A 13 -1.33 -4.67 -1.21
N SER A 14 -1.66 -5.93 -1.43
CA SER A 14 -1.49 -6.62 -2.71
C SER A 14 -2.82 -7.12 -3.24
N CYS A 15 -2.93 -7.33 -4.55
CA CYS A 15 -4.09 -7.95 -5.16
C CYS A 15 -3.71 -8.92 -6.27
N ALA A 16 -4.62 -9.84 -6.57
CA ALA A 16 -4.50 -10.75 -7.70
C ALA A 16 -5.70 -10.57 -8.65
N SER A 17 -5.46 -10.74 -9.94
CA SER A 17 -6.48 -10.65 -10.99
C SER A 17 -6.28 -11.75 -12.04
N VAL A 18 -7.35 -12.05 -12.75
CA VAL A 18 -7.36 -13.02 -13.85
C VAL A 18 -8.20 -12.49 -15.00
N MET A 19 -7.91 -12.94 -16.22
CA MET A 19 -8.75 -12.66 -17.39
C MET A 19 -9.92 -13.66 -17.45
N GLU A 20 -11.15 -13.15 -17.37
CA GLU A 20 -12.37 -13.92 -17.50
C GLU A 20 -13.27 -13.31 -18.59
N GLY A 21 -13.63 -14.11 -19.60
CA GLY A 21 -14.44 -13.62 -20.71
C GLY A 21 -13.86 -12.42 -21.46
N GLY A 22 -12.51 -12.29 -21.49
CA GLY A 22 -11.82 -11.18 -22.14
C GLY A 22 -11.74 -9.90 -21.29
N LYS A 23 -12.16 -9.95 -20.02
CA LYS A 23 -12.08 -8.81 -19.09
C LYS A 23 -11.26 -9.17 -17.86
N PRO A 24 -10.49 -8.22 -17.29
CA PRO A 24 -9.79 -8.44 -16.03
C PRO A 24 -10.78 -8.50 -14.87
N THR A 25 -10.66 -9.51 -14.03
CA THR A 25 -11.43 -9.69 -12.79
C THR A 25 -10.48 -9.75 -11.61
N VAL A 26 -10.69 -8.88 -10.62
CA VAL A 26 -9.93 -8.93 -9.35
C VAL A 26 -10.47 -10.07 -8.51
N ILE A 27 -9.58 -10.96 -8.09
CA ILE A 27 -9.90 -12.14 -7.29
C ILE A 27 -10.08 -11.73 -5.83
N ALA A 28 -11.22 -12.10 -5.24
CA ALA A 28 -11.40 -11.97 -3.80
C ALA A 28 -10.55 -13.03 -3.07
N ASN A 29 -9.88 -12.62 -2.00
CA ASN A 29 -9.13 -13.53 -1.14
C ASN A 29 -10.07 -14.43 -0.31
N ALA A 30 -9.50 -15.38 0.44
CA ALA A 30 -10.27 -16.31 1.27
C ALA A 30 -11.11 -15.61 2.36
N GLU A 31 -10.75 -14.40 2.73
CA GLU A 31 -11.46 -13.56 3.69
C GLU A 31 -12.57 -12.68 3.04
N GLY A 32 -12.75 -12.75 1.72
CA GLY A 32 -13.76 -12.02 0.95
C GLY A 32 -13.35 -10.61 0.52
N PHE A 33 -12.09 -10.20 0.73
CA PHE A 33 -11.59 -8.89 0.33
C PHE A 33 -10.91 -8.94 -1.04
N ARG A 34 -10.99 -7.85 -1.80
CA ARG A 34 -10.28 -7.71 -3.09
C ARG A 34 -8.80 -7.39 -2.96
N THR A 35 -8.36 -6.99 -1.77
CA THR A 35 -6.95 -6.73 -1.46
C THR A 35 -6.52 -7.55 -0.26
N THR A 36 -5.25 -7.94 -0.23
CA THR A 36 -4.62 -8.69 0.86
C THR A 36 -3.51 -7.82 1.44
N PRO A 37 -3.51 -7.51 2.75
CA PRO A 37 -2.39 -6.80 3.36
C PRO A 37 -1.07 -7.51 3.11
N SER A 38 -0.05 -6.77 2.68
CA SER A 38 1.31 -7.26 2.43
C SER A 38 2.07 -7.43 3.75
N VAL A 39 1.48 -8.20 4.66
CA VAL A 39 1.95 -8.40 6.04
C VAL A 39 2.11 -9.89 6.31
N VAL A 40 3.25 -10.27 6.86
CA VAL A 40 3.56 -11.63 7.31
C VAL A 40 3.91 -11.60 8.78
N ALA A 41 3.36 -12.50 9.55
CA ALA A 41 3.69 -12.61 10.97
C ALA A 41 4.00 -14.06 11.36
N PHE A 42 4.82 -14.21 12.39
CA PHE A 42 5.07 -15.50 13.03
C PHE A 42 4.56 -15.48 14.46
N THR A 43 3.95 -16.58 14.87
CA THR A 43 3.46 -16.78 16.26
C THR A 43 4.54 -17.43 17.13
N LYS A 44 4.31 -17.43 18.45
CA LYS A 44 5.16 -18.17 19.40
C LYS A 44 5.21 -19.67 19.11
N ASN A 45 4.13 -20.21 18.55
CA ASN A 45 4.07 -21.62 18.14
C ASN A 45 4.73 -21.88 16.78
N LYS A 46 5.37 -20.85 16.20
CA LYS A 46 6.01 -20.88 14.86
C LYS A 46 5.03 -21.01 13.70
N ASP A 47 3.74 -20.74 13.91
CA ASP A 47 2.77 -20.65 12.84
C ASP A 47 3.02 -19.38 12.04
N GLN A 48 2.81 -19.47 10.73
CA GLN A 48 2.93 -18.36 9.80
C GLN A 48 1.54 -17.80 9.49
N LEU A 49 1.39 -16.50 9.65
CA LEU A 49 0.17 -15.75 9.30
C LEU A 49 0.48 -14.80 8.16
N VAL A 50 -0.46 -14.63 7.23
CA VAL A 50 -0.30 -13.72 6.07
C VAL A 50 -1.60 -12.96 5.84
N GLY A 51 -1.48 -11.68 5.49
CA GLY A 51 -2.62 -10.83 5.14
C GLY A 51 -3.33 -10.26 6.36
N GLN A 52 -4.65 -10.24 6.34
CA GLN A 52 -5.48 -9.58 7.34
C GLN A 52 -5.26 -10.12 8.75
N ILE A 53 -5.11 -11.42 8.89
CA ILE A 53 -4.85 -12.05 10.20
C ILE A 53 -3.49 -11.65 10.78
N ALA A 54 -2.48 -11.47 9.94
CA ALA A 54 -1.17 -10.96 10.34
C ALA A 54 -1.26 -9.46 10.74
N LYS A 55 -1.97 -8.64 9.95
CA LYS A 55 -2.16 -7.21 10.23
C LYS A 55 -2.86 -6.97 11.56
N ARG A 56 -3.89 -7.75 11.89
CA ARG A 56 -4.67 -7.60 13.14
C ARG A 56 -3.87 -7.78 14.43
N GLN A 57 -2.75 -8.46 14.38
CA GLN A 57 -1.89 -8.66 15.56
C GLN A 57 -0.62 -7.79 15.54
N ALA A 58 -0.45 -6.90 14.54
CA ALA A 58 0.79 -6.16 14.34
C ALA A 58 1.22 -5.34 15.56
N VAL A 59 0.28 -4.66 16.21
CA VAL A 59 0.57 -3.84 17.39
C VAL A 59 0.88 -4.69 18.62
N MET A 60 0.31 -5.90 18.70
CA MET A 60 0.54 -6.85 19.82
C MET A 60 1.84 -7.63 19.67
N ASN A 61 2.32 -7.79 18.43
CA ASN A 61 3.51 -8.58 18.08
C ASN A 61 4.34 -7.86 17.01
N PRO A 62 4.79 -6.63 17.28
CA PRO A 62 5.46 -5.81 16.26
C PRO A 62 6.80 -6.40 15.80
N GLU A 63 7.57 -7.03 16.70
CA GLU A 63 8.89 -7.58 16.41
C GLU A 63 8.87 -8.82 15.49
N ASN A 64 7.73 -9.50 15.37
CA ASN A 64 7.57 -10.69 14.53
C ASN A 64 6.45 -10.53 13.49
N THR A 65 6.06 -9.27 13.21
CA THR A 65 5.10 -8.92 12.17
C THR A 65 5.74 -7.98 11.17
N PHE A 66 5.86 -8.43 9.94
CA PHE A 66 6.66 -7.82 8.90
C PHE A 66 5.75 -7.21 7.84
N GLY A 67 5.59 -5.91 7.90
CA GLY A 67 4.93 -5.08 6.88
C GLY A 67 5.92 -4.21 6.14
N SER A 68 5.49 -3.59 5.04
CA SER A 68 6.31 -2.68 4.21
C SER A 68 7.63 -3.28 3.69
N VAL A 69 7.71 -4.61 3.58
CA VAL A 69 8.93 -5.34 3.22
C VAL A 69 9.41 -5.02 1.80
N LYS A 70 8.51 -4.59 0.91
CA LYS A 70 8.85 -4.14 -0.44
C LYS A 70 9.88 -3.00 -0.45
N ARG A 71 9.97 -2.19 0.63
CA ARG A 71 10.98 -1.14 0.77
C ARG A 71 12.41 -1.67 0.86
N PHE A 72 12.58 -2.95 1.21
CA PHE A 72 13.88 -3.62 1.40
C PHE A 72 14.26 -4.56 0.25
N ILE A 73 13.29 -4.94 -0.61
CA ILE A 73 13.50 -5.97 -1.62
C ILE A 73 14.57 -5.55 -2.64
N GLY A 74 15.58 -6.41 -2.85
CA GLY A 74 16.65 -6.17 -3.80
C GLY A 74 17.60 -5.02 -3.47
N ARG A 75 17.50 -4.42 -2.27
CA ARG A 75 18.34 -3.30 -1.82
C ARG A 75 19.45 -3.79 -0.87
N ARG A 76 20.51 -3.00 -0.79
CA ARG A 76 21.63 -3.23 0.10
C ARG A 76 21.39 -2.56 1.45
N THR A 77 22.11 -2.97 2.47
CA THR A 77 21.95 -2.43 3.83
C THR A 77 22.23 -0.93 3.93
N ASP A 78 23.23 -0.46 3.18
CA ASP A 78 23.61 0.97 3.11
C ASP A 78 22.55 1.85 2.41
N GLU A 79 21.63 1.25 1.66
CA GLU A 79 20.55 1.95 0.95
C GLU A 79 19.23 2.04 1.76
N VAL A 80 19.14 1.36 2.90
CA VAL A 80 17.88 1.20 3.67
C VAL A 80 18.00 1.62 5.14
N GLU A 81 18.98 2.45 5.49
CA GLU A 81 19.19 2.88 6.88
C GLU A 81 17.99 3.66 7.46
N THR A 82 17.35 4.47 6.65
CA THR A 82 16.17 5.26 7.05
C THR A 82 14.97 4.35 7.25
N GLU A 83 14.67 3.52 6.27
CA GLU A 83 13.55 2.58 6.30
C GLU A 83 13.66 1.58 7.45
N SER A 84 14.89 1.17 7.78
CA SER A 84 15.16 0.24 8.90
C SER A 84 14.83 0.83 10.27
N LYS A 85 14.86 2.16 10.41
CA LYS A 85 14.49 2.87 11.64
C LYS A 85 12.99 3.12 11.78
N GLU A 86 12.25 3.02 10.68
CA GLU A 86 10.81 3.30 10.63
C GLU A 86 9.95 2.07 10.89
N VAL A 87 10.53 0.87 10.77
CA VAL A 87 9.80 -0.38 11.00
C VAL A 87 9.96 -0.86 12.46
N PRO A 88 8.93 -1.50 13.03
CA PRO A 88 8.96 -1.93 14.43
C PRO A 88 9.75 -3.24 14.65
N TYR A 89 10.19 -3.90 13.59
CA TYR A 89 10.94 -5.16 13.65
C TYR A 89 12.42 -4.95 13.36
N ASN A 90 13.25 -5.92 13.71
CA ASN A 90 14.70 -5.82 13.57
C ASN A 90 15.15 -6.15 12.14
N VAL A 91 15.82 -5.17 11.51
CA VAL A 91 16.48 -5.30 10.21
C VAL A 91 17.98 -5.43 10.44
N GLU A 92 18.55 -6.55 9.98
CA GLU A 92 19.97 -6.89 10.19
C GLU A 92 20.75 -6.83 8.86
N SER A 93 22.05 -6.59 9.00
CA SER A 93 23.01 -6.65 7.89
C SER A 93 23.78 -7.97 7.94
N VAL A 94 23.75 -8.74 6.83
CA VAL A 94 24.60 -9.92 6.66
C VAL A 94 25.47 -9.70 5.41
N GLY A 95 26.68 -9.21 5.62
CA GLY A 95 27.48 -8.61 4.54
C GLY A 95 26.78 -7.34 4.04
N SER A 96 26.51 -7.25 2.75
CA SER A 96 25.73 -6.16 2.15
C SER A 96 24.23 -6.45 2.03
N LYS A 97 23.77 -7.63 2.46
CA LYS A 97 22.38 -8.08 2.29
C LYS A 97 21.52 -7.69 3.48
N VAL A 98 20.32 -7.20 3.19
CA VAL A 98 19.28 -6.96 4.19
C VAL A 98 18.67 -8.27 4.64
N LYS A 99 18.54 -8.45 5.95
CA LYS A 99 17.82 -9.56 6.58
C LYS A 99 16.84 -9.02 7.62
N ILE A 100 15.72 -9.70 7.77
CA ILE A 100 14.66 -9.39 8.72
C ILE A 100 14.62 -10.49 9.76
N LYS A 101 14.88 -10.14 11.02
CA LYS A 101 14.98 -11.10 12.11
C LYS A 101 13.62 -11.40 12.72
N SER A 102 13.33 -12.69 12.87
CA SER A 102 12.23 -13.16 13.71
C SER A 102 12.78 -13.78 14.99
N THR A 103 12.44 -13.19 16.12
CA THR A 103 12.85 -13.70 17.45
C THR A 103 12.20 -15.04 17.74
N TRP A 104 10.93 -15.23 17.37
CA TRP A 104 10.18 -16.46 17.61
C TRP A 104 10.58 -17.62 16.69
N MET A 105 10.97 -17.31 15.45
CA MET A 105 11.51 -18.33 14.54
C MET A 105 12.97 -18.65 14.81
N GLY A 106 13.71 -17.79 15.55
CA GLY A 106 15.12 -17.95 15.81
C GLY A 106 16.01 -17.83 14.57
N LYS A 107 15.52 -17.20 13.50
CA LYS A 107 16.25 -17.00 12.24
C LYS A 107 15.90 -15.68 11.56
N SER A 108 16.72 -15.29 10.59
CA SER A 108 16.53 -14.11 9.79
C SER A 108 16.13 -14.50 8.36
N PHE A 109 15.18 -13.77 7.79
CA PHE A 109 14.63 -13.97 6.46
C PHE A 109 15.15 -12.89 5.52
N SER A 110 15.27 -13.17 4.24
CA SER A 110 15.43 -12.12 3.24
C SER A 110 14.08 -11.44 2.93
N PRO A 111 14.10 -10.21 2.42
CA PRO A 111 12.88 -9.54 1.94
C PRO A 111 12.13 -10.38 0.90
N GLU A 112 12.85 -11.10 0.04
CA GLU A 112 12.29 -12.01 -0.96
C GLU A 112 11.53 -13.17 -0.31
N GLU A 113 12.07 -13.77 0.76
CA GLU A 113 11.41 -14.85 1.50
C GLU A 113 10.10 -14.38 2.15
N ILE A 114 10.09 -13.18 2.71
CA ILE A 114 8.87 -12.60 3.30
C ILE A 114 7.86 -12.26 2.21
N SER A 115 8.28 -11.61 1.12
CA SER A 115 7.41 -11.28 -0.01
C SER A 115 6.84 -12.52 -0.68
N ALA A 116 7.61 -13.61 -0.73
CA ALA A 116 7.16 -14.90 -1.26
C ALA A 116 5.96 -15.46 -0.51
N ASN A 117 5.83 -15.20 0.80
CA ASN A 117 4.68 -15.64 1.57
C ASN A 117 3.40 -14.90 1.17
N VAL A 118 3.51 -13.62 0.85
CA VAL A 118 2.38 -12.83 0.31
C VAL A 118 1.99 -13.35 -1.07
N LEU A 119 2.98 -13.55 -1.97
CA LEU A 119 2.74 -14.07 -3.31
C LEU A 119 2.10 -15.46 -3.28
N ARG A 120 2.54 -16.34 -2.37
CA ARG A 120 1.96 -17.67 -2.19
C ARG A 120 0.50 -17.60 -1.75
N LYS A 121 0.17 -16.74 -0.76
CA LYS A 121 -1.22 -16.55 -0.35
C LYS A 121 -2.10 -16.11 -1.52
N LEU A 122 -1.63 -15.15 -2.33
CA LEU A 122 -2.37 -14.68 -3.50
C LEU A 122 -2.58 -15.80 -4.54
N ALA A 123 -1.55 -16.62 -4.78
CA ALA A 123 -1.64 -17.77 -5.69
C ALA A 123 -2.58 -18.86 -5.15
N ASP A 124 -2.55 -19.12 -3.85
CA ASP A 124 -3.44 -20.10 -3.21
C ASP A 124 -4.90 -19.64 -3.24
N ASP A 125 -5.16 -18.35 -2.97
CA ASP A 125 -6.49 -17.78 -3.06
C ASP A 125 -7.01 -17.77 -4.50
N ALA A 126 -6.14 -17.45 -5.47
CA ALA A 126 -6.46 -17.53 -6.89
C ALA A 126 -6.75 -18.98 -7.33
N SER A 127 -5.97 -19.94 -6.84
CA SER A 127 -6.18 -21.37 -7.14
C SER A 127 -7.53 -21.87 -6.62
N LYS A 128 -7.93 -21.45 -5.42
CA LYS A 128 -9.25 -21.76 -4.85
C LYS A 128 -10.37 -21.12 -5.66
N TYR A 129 -10.23 -19.85 -6.05
CA TYR A 129 -11.21 -19.13 -6.85
C TYR A 129 -11.40 -19.80 -8.22
N LEU A 130 -10.31 -20.20 -8.88
CA LEU A 130 -10.31 -20.76 -10.22
C LEU A 130 -10.64 -22.25 -10.26
N GLY A 131 -10.54 -22.98 -9.12
CA GLY A 131 -10.69 -24.41 -9.04
C GLY A 131 -9.54 -25.21 -9.69
N GLU A 132 -8.42 -24.56 -9.97
CA GLU A 132 -7.21 -25.16 -10.53
C GLU A 132 -5.94 -24.55 -9.95
N THR A 133 -4.83 -25.29 -9.95
CA THR A 133 -3.56 -24.79 -9.41
C THR A 133 -2.98 -23.69 -10.31
N VAL A 134 -2.73 -22.51 -9.72
CA VAL A 134 -2.06 -21.39 -10.36
C VAL A 134 -0.55 -21.50 -10.13
N THR A 135 0.21 -21.52 -11.22
CA THR A 135 1.67 -21.63 -11.21
C THR A 135 2.38 -20.52 -11.98
N GLN A 136 1.63 -19.66 -12.67
CA GLN A 136 2.19 -18.61 -13.51
C GLN A 136 1.60 -17.25 -13.18
N ALA A 137 2.44 -16.22 -13.15
CA ALA A 137 2.02 -14.85 -12.86
C ALA A 137 2.77 -13.80 -13.68
N VAL A 138 2.12 -12.66 -13.88
CA VAL A 138 2.74 -11.38 -14.24
C VAL A 138 2.70 -10.53 -12.98
N VAL A 139 3.84 -9.93 -12.59
CA VAL A 139 3.95 -9.15 -11.34
C VAL A 139 4.31 -7.71 -11.65
N THR A 140 3.69 -6.75 -10.96
CA THR A 140 4.00 -5.34 -11.12
C THR A 140 5.10 -4.89 -10.15
N VAL A 141 5.87 -3.88 -10.57
CA VAL A 141 6.86 -3.17 -9.76
C VAL A 141 6.82 -1.67 -10.06
N PRO A 142 7.24 -0.81 -9.12
CA PRO A 142 7.42 0.61 -9.41
C PRO A 142 8.34 0.85 -10.61
N ALA A 143 8.08 1.93 -11.37
CA ALA A 143 8.87 2.23 -12.58
C ALA A 143 10.34 2.51 -12.27
N TYR A 144 10.64 3.05 -11.08
CA TYR A 144 12.00 3.36 -10.63
C TYR A 144 12.79 2.16 -10.08
N PHE A 145 12.17 0.97 -9.96
CA PHE A 145 12.91 -0.22 -9.52
C PHE A 145 14.05 -0.53 -10.49
N ASN A 146 15.24 -0.69 -9.91
CA ASN A 146 16.42 -1.12 -10.67
C ASN A 146 16.39 -2.64 -10.94
N ASP A 147 17.38 -3.11 -11.71
CA ASP A 147 17.46 -4.52 -12.12
C ASP A 147 17.56 -5.48 -10.91
N SER A 148 18.26 -5.09 -9.84
CA SER A 148 18.39 -5.89 -8.62
C SER A 148 17.03 -6.07 -7.92
N GLN A 149 16.24 -5.01 -7.83
CA GLN A 149 14.90 -5.04 -7.23
C GLN A 149 13.91 -5.83 -8.09
N ARG A 150 13.99 -5.71 -9.42
CA ARG A 150 13.19 -6.51 -10.37
C ARG A 150 13.54 -7.99 -10.28
N GLN A 151 14.84 -8.32 -10.24
CA GLN A 151 15.28 -9.69 -10.07
C GLN A 151 14.86 -10.28 -8.72
N ALA A 152 15.00 -9.53 -7.63
CA ALA A 152 14.56 -9.95 -6.31
C ALA A 152 13.05 -10.21 -6.24
N THR A 153 12.24 -9.42 -6.97
CA THR A 153 10.79 -9.67 -7.11
C THR A 153 10.51 -10.97 -7.86
N LYS A 154 11.27 -11.27 -8.94
CA LYS A 154 11.19 -12.58 -9.62
C LYS A 154 11.58 -13.73 -8.71
N ASP A 155 12.64 -13.56 -7.93
CA ASP A 155 13.12 -14.59 -6.99
C ASP A 155 12.09 -14.85 -5.89
N ALA A 156 11.41 -13.81 -5.39
CA ALA A 156 10.28 -13.96 -4.47
C ALA A 156 9.16 -14.81 -5.09
N GLY A 157 8.82 -14.57 -6.37
CA GLY A 157 7.86 -15.38 -7.11
C GLY A 157 8.29 -16.85 -7.20
N LYS A 158 9.56 -17.11 -7.53
CA LYS A 158 10.12 -18.46 -7.60
C LYS A 158 10.08 -19.16 -6.23
N ILE A 159 10.42 -18.47 -5.15
CA ILE A 159 10.31 -18.99 -3.77
C ILE A 159 8.86 -19.32 -3.42
N ALA A 160 7.91 -18.53 -3.92
CA ALA A 160 6.48 -18.77 -3.78
C ALA A 160 5.96 -19.96 -4.61
N GLY A 161 6.77 -20.53 -5.50
CA GLY A 161 6.36 -21.60 -6.42
C GLY A 161 5.69 -21.09 -7.69
N LEU A 162 5.87 -19.80 -8.02
CA LEU A 162 5.34 -19.16 -9.22
C LEU A 162 6.42 -18.98 -10.28
N GLU A 163 6.10 -19.31 -11.52
CA GLU A 163 6.83 -18.84 -12.70
C GLU A 163 6.39 -17.41 -13.01
N VAL A 164 7.26 -16.43 -12.77
CA VAL A 164 7.01 -15.03 -13.10
C VAL A 164 7.35 -14.82 -14.58
N LEU A 165 6.33 -14.80 -15.42
CA LEU A 165 6.46 -14.67 -16.88
C LEU A 165 6.98 -13.30 -17.28
N ARG A 166 6.50 -12.24 -16.61
CA ARG A 166 6.92 -10.86 -16.84
C ARG A 166 6.87 -10.04 -15.55
N ILE A 167 7.77 -9.06 -15.48
CA ILE A 167 7.68 -7.91 -14.57
C ILE A 167 7.28 -6.71 -15.42
N ILE A 168 6.25 -5.99 -15.03
CA ILE A 168 5.76 -4.77 -15.68
C ILE A 168 5.75 -3.59 -14.71
N ASN A 169 5.84 -2.38 -15.22
CA ASN A 169 5.78 -1.19 -14.38
C ASN A 169 4.34 -0.94 -13.90
N GLU A 170 4.17 -0.58 -12.63
CA GLU A 170 2.87 -0.23 -12.03
C GLU A 170 2.13 0.84 -12.82
N PRO A 171 2.75 1.98 -13.21
CA PRO A 171 2.04 2.98 -14.00
C PRO A 171 1.63 2.49 -15.39
N THR A 172 2.41 1.59 -16.01
CA THR A 172 2.03 0.94 -17.26
C THR A 172 0.82 0.03 -17.08
N ALA A 173 0.79 -0.75 -16.00
CA ALA A 173 -0.35 -1.60 -15.67
C ALA A 173 -1.62 -0.77 -15.40
N ALA A 174 -1.48 0.36 -14.71
CA ALA A 174 -2.57 1.28 -14.48
C ALA A 174 -3.11 1.85 -15.80
N ALA A 175 -2.25 2.35 -16.68
CA ALA A 175 -2.65 2.87 -17.99
C ALA A 175 -3.40 1.80 -18.83
N LEU A 176 -2.91 0.57 -18.83
CA LEU A 176 -3.58 -0.56 -19.50
C LEU A 176 -4.97 -0.85 -18.90
N ALA A 177 -5.09 -0.82 -17.58
CA ALA A 177 -6.36 -1.07 -16.89
C ALA A 177 -7.43 -0.02 -17.24
N TYR A 178 -7.02 1.20 -17.50
CA TYR A 178 -7.91 2.28 -17.98
C TYR A 178 -8.17 2.26 -19.49
N GLY A 179 -7.65 1.27 -20.22
CA GLY A 179 -7.90 1.10 -21.64
C GLY A 179 -7.23 2.15 -22.54
N LEU A 180 -6.12 2.70 -22.07
CA LEU A 180 -5.37 3.74 -22.79
C LEU A 180 -4.48 3.19 -23.91
N ASP A 181 -4.41 1.87 -24.05
CA ASP A 181 -3.71 1.17 -25.15
C ASP A 181 -4.32 1.41 -26.54
N LYS A 182 -5.54 1.93 -26.61
CA LYS A 182 -6.34 2.11 -27.84
C LYS A 182 -6.37 3.55 -28.34
N LYS A 183 -5.65 4.45 -27.69
CA LYS A 183 -5.65 5.87 -28.02
C LYS A 183 -4.44 6.25 -28.87
N ASP A 184 -4.59 7.35 -29.60
CA ASP A 184 -3.49 8.00 -30.33
C ASP A 184 -2.42 8.48 -29.34
N ALA A 185 -1.30 9.02 -29.86
CA ALA A 185 -0.19 9.49 -29.02
C ALA A 185 -0.68 10.48 -27.94
N GLU A 186 -0.61 10.07 -26.68
CA GLU A 186 -1.09 10.83 -25.52
C GLU A 186 -0.04 10.89 -24.41
N LYS A 187 -0.01 12.01 -23.68
CA LYS A 187 0.71 12.14 -22.42
C LYS A 187 -0.24 11.97 -21.25
N ILE A 188 0.09 11.02 -20.38
CA ILE A 188 -0.76 10.60 -19.27
C ILE A 188 0.01 10.80 -17.98
N LEU A 189 -0.63 11.42 -17.00
CA LEU A 189 -0.11 11.45 -15.63
C LEU A 189 -0.80 10.38 -14.82
N ILE A 190 -0.02 9.48 -14.23
CA ILE A 190 -0.48 8.49 -13.24
C ILE A 190 -0.11 9.03 -11.85
N PHE A 191 -1.12 9.21 -11.01
CA PHE A 191 -0.98 9.62 -9.61
C PHE A 191 -1.33 8.42 -8.74
N ASP A 192 -0.34 7.79 -8.13
CA ASP A 192 -0.53 6.60 -7.29
C ASP A 192 -0.22 6.93 -5.83
N LEU A 193 -1.28 7.10 -5.03
CA LEU A 193 -1.19 7.28 -3.58
C LEU A 193 -1.71 6.02 -2.90
N GLY A 194 -0.77 5.11 -2.63
CA GLY A 194 -1.02 3.84 -1.96
C GLY A 194 -1.14 3.98 -0.44
N GLY A 195 -1.02 2.86 0.27
CA GLY A 195 -1.03 2.85 1.74
C GLY A 195 0.28 3.35 2.35
N GLY A 196 1.43 3.01 1.75
CA GLY A 196 2.75 3.32 2.30
C GLY A 196 3.64 4.20 1.43
N THR A 197 3.33 4.34 0.14
CA THR A 197 4.13 5.09 -0.85
C THR A 197 3.25 5.97 -1.71
N PHE A 198 3.86 7.00 -2.26
CA PHE A 198 3.26 7.92 -3.22
C PHE A 198 4.15 8.06 -4.44
N ASP A 199 3.60 7.82 -5.63
CA ASP A 199 4.32 7.90 -6.89
C ASP A 199 3.52 8.69 -7.93
N VAL A 200 4.23 9.52 -8.69
CA VAL A 200 3.71 10.24 -9.85
C VAL A 200 4.55 9.87 -11.06
N SER A 201 3.92 9.38 -12.11
CA SER A 201 4.60 9.03 -13.36
C SER A 201 3.94 9.71 -14.53
N ILE A 202 4.76 10.18 -15.47
CA ILE A 202 4.28 10.68 -16.78
C ILE A 202 4.67 9.67 -17.84
N LEU A 203 3.66 9.21 -18.57
CA LEU A 203 3.82 8.25 -19.65
C LEU A 203 3.49 8.92 -21.00
N GLU A 204 4.21 8.51 -22.03
CA GLU A 204 3.76 8.63 -23.42
C GLU A 204 3.19 7.29 -23.87
N VAL A 205 1.99 7.35 -24.43
CA VAL A 205 1.27 6.19 -24.96
C VAL A 205 0.98 6.44 -26.43
N GLY A 206 1.32 5.50 -27.30
CA GLY A 206 1.03 5.59 -28.72
C GLY A 206 1.31 4.25 -29.40
N ASP A 207 0.47 3.86 -30.37
CA ASP A 207 0.59 2.63 -31.15
C ASP A 207 0.76 1.35 -30.30
N GLY A 208 0.11 1.33 -29.10
CA GLY A 208 0.21 0.21 -28.14
C GLY A 208 1.53 0.15 -27.36
N VAL A 209 2.37 1.17 -27.47
CA VAL A 209 3.62 1.31 -26.71
C VAL A 209 3.38 2.26 -25.52
N PHE A 210 3.90 1.88 -24.36
CA PHE A 210 3.87 2.68 -23.13
C PHE A 210 5.30 3.00 -22.71
N GLU A 211 5.66 4.27 -22.75
CA GLU A 211 6.97 4.74 -22.31
C GLU A 211 6.83 5.60 -21.06
N VAL A 212 7.53 5.25 -19.97
CA VAL A 212 7.59 6.07 -18.76
C VAL A 212 8.65 7.14 -18.96
N ILE A 213 8.22 8.39 -19.17
CA ILE A 213 9.09 9.53 -19.43
C ILE A 213 9.74 10.05 -18.16
N SER A 214 8.96 10.11 -17.08
CA SER A 214 9.45 10.54 -15.77
C SER A 214 8.69 9.85 -14.66
N THR A 215 9.35 9.73 -13.50
CA THR A 215 8.72 9.29 -12.27
C THR A 215 9.34 10.04 -11.10
N CYS A 216 8.51 10.45 -10.15
CA CYS A 216 8.93 11.08 -8.90
C CYS A 216 7.96 10.65 -7.81
N GLY A 217 8.43 10.48 -6.58
CA GLY A 217 7.59 10.01 -5.51
C GLY A 217 8.10 10.36 -4.12
N ASP A 218 7.34 9.94 -3.12
CA ASP A 218 7.69 10.00 -1.71
C ASP A 218 7.43 8.61 -1.09
N ALA A 219 8.52 7.88 -0.84
CA ALA A 219 8.47 6.52 -0.28
C ALA A 219 7.95 6.47 1.16
N HIS A 220 7.78 7.64 1.80
CA HIS A 220 7.34 7.79 3.19
C HIS A 220 6.01 8.56 3.30
N LEU A 221 5.24 8.61 2.22
CA LEU A 221 3.91 9.23 2.18
C LEU A 221 2.89 8.22 1.64
N GLY A 222 1.84 7.95 2.42
CA GLY A 222 0.77 7.05 2.02
C GLY A 222 -0.36 7.06 3.04
N GLY A 223 -1.37 6.23 2.81
CA GLY A 223 -2.57 6.10 3.63
C GLY A 223 -2.31 5.88 5.11
N ASP A 224 -1.21 5.15 5.45
CA ASP A 224 -0.81 4.90 6.83
C ASP A 224 -0.47 6.20 7.58
N ASN A 225 0.06 7.21 6.87
CA ASN A 225 0.30 8.55 7.45
C ASN A 225 -1.02 9.28 7.73
N PHE A 226 -1.98 9.15 6.82
CA PHE A 226 -3.33 9.71 7.00
C PHE A 226 -4.09 9.02 8.14
N ASP A 227 -3.92 7.70 8.31
CA ASP A 227 -4.47 6.98 9.46
C ASP A 227 -3.85 7.47 10.77
N LYS A 228 -2.54 7.68 10.77
CA LYS A 228 -1.82 8.13 11.96
C LYS A 228 -2.32 9.48 12.47
N VAL A 229 -2.62 10.45 11.63
CA VAL A 229 -3.15 11.74 12.11
C VAL A 229 -4.52 11.59 12.77
N LEU A 230 -5.34 10.64 12.32
CA LEU A 230 -6.60 10.31 12.98
C LEU A 230 -6.39 9.57 14.30
N VAL A 231 -5.47 8.62 14.37
CA VAL A 231 -5.08 7.92 15.62
C VAL A 231 -4.64 8.93 16.65
N ASP A 232 -3.73 9.83 16.28
CA ASP A 232 -3.21 10.85 17.19
C ASP A 232 -4.32 11.79 17.66
N HIS A 233 -5.20 12.24 16.78
CA HIS A 233 -6.33 13.10 17.11
C HIS A 233 -7.31 12.41 18.10
N MET A 234 -7.67 11.15 17.86
CA MET A 234 -8.55 10.39 18.74
C MET A 234 -7.92 10.15 20.11
N ALA A 235 -6.63 9.78 20.14
CA ALA A 235 -5.91 9.54 21.38
C ALA A 235 -5.73 10.83 22.21
N GLU A 236 -5.41 11.95 21.59
CA GLU A 236 -5.28 13.24 22.27
C GLU A 236 -6.60 13.78 22.81
N THR A 237 -7.69 13.60 22.06
CA THR A 237 -9.03 13.96 22.52
C THR A 237 -9.41 13.15 23.76
N PHE A 238 -9.26 11.84 23.68
CA PHE A 238 -9.53 10.95 24.81
C PHE A 238 -8.65 11.27 26.03
N GLN A 239 -7.37 11.55 25.81
CA GLN A 239 -6.45 11.91 26.89
C GLN A 239 -6.85 13.21 27.60
N LYS A 240 -7.38 14.18 26.87
CA LYS A 240 -7.89 15.43 27.46
C LYS A 240 -9.14 15.21 28.30
N GLU A 241 -10.02 14.29 27.92
CA GLU A 241 -11.29 14.00 28.59
C GLU A 241 -11.12 13.04 29.75
N GLU A 242 -10.33 11.96 29.60
CA GLU A 242 -10.25 10.85 30.53
C GLU A 242 -8.87 10.72 31.21
N GLY A 243 -7.90 11.55 30.84
CA GLY A 243 -6.56 11.55 31.45
C GLY A 243 -5.64 10.39 31.05
N VAL A 244 -6.06 9.54 30.10
CA VAL A 244 -5.33 8.32 29.70
C VAL A 244 -4.90 8.41 28.22
N ASP A 245 -3.61 8.19 27.96
CA ASP A 245 -3.10 8.08 26.59
C ASP A 245 -3.24 6.63 26.08
N LEU A 246 -4.22 6.41 25.22
CA LEU A 246 -4.53 5.11 24.62
C LEU A 246 -3.39 4.53 23.77
N ARG A 247 -2.45 5.35 23.32
CA ARG A 247 -1.29 4.91 22.51
C ARG A 247 -0.27 4.11 23.32
N LYS A 248 -0.36 4.16 24.66
CA LYS A 248 0.50 3.39 25.57
C LYS A 248 -0.01 1.97 25.83
N ASP A 249 -1.23 1.68 25.44
CA ASP A 249 -1.83 0.34 25.53
C ASP A 249 -1.91 -0.26 24.11
N ALA A 250 -1.22 -1.38 23.90
CA ALA A 250 -1.14 -2.01 22.59
C ALA A 250 -2.52 -2.48 22.07
N GLN A 251 -3.43 -2.92 22.92
CA GLN A 251 -4.78 -3.33 22.50
C GLN A 251 -5.62 -2.12 22.11
N ALA A 252 -5.56 -1.05 22.90
CA ALA A 252 -6.24 0.20 22.59
C ALA A 252 -5.70 0.82 21.28
N LEU A 253 -4.37 0.86 21.11
CA LEU A 253 -3.73 1.37 19.90
C LEU A 253 -4.13 0.57 18.65
N GLN A 254 -4.20 -0.77 18.73
CA GLN A 254 -4.66 -1.59 17.60
C GLN A 254 -6.09 -1.21 17.19
N ARG A 255 -6.99 -1.09 18.17
CA ARG A 255 -8.39 -0.71 17.93
C ARG A 255 -8.53 0.72 17.39
N LEU A 256 -7.72 1.66 17.89
CA LEU A 256 -7.65 3.02 17.34
C LEU A 256 -7.19 3.03 15.88
N THR A 257 -6.15 2.25 15.55
CA THR A 257 -5.62 2.16 14.19
C THR A 257 -6.66 1.61 13.20
N GLU A 258 -7.36 0.56 13.59
CA GLU A 258 -8.44 -0.01 12.77
C GLU A 258 -9.61 0.97 12.58
N ALA A 259 -9.98 1.69 13.65
CA ALA A 259 -11.04 2.70 13.59
C ALA A 259 -10.63 3.92 12.75
N ALA A 260 -9.37 4.34 12.82
CA ALA A 260 -8.83 5.43 12.01
C ALA A 260 -8.84 5.10 10.53
N GLU A 261 -8.36 3.92 10.14
CA GLU A 261 -8.41 3.44 8.76
C GLU A 261 -9.85 3.39 8.23
N LYS A 262 -10.78 2.87 9.03
CA LYS A 262 -12.20 2.84 8.68
C LYS A 262 -12.78 4.24 8.51
N ALA A 263 -12.51 5.14 9.45
CA ALA A 263 -12.98 6.53 9.38
C ALA A 263 -12.41 7.26 8.15
N LYS A 264 -11.12 7.11 7.84
CA LYS A 264 -10.51 7.65 6.61
C LYS A 264 -11.25 7.19 5.36
N ILE A 265 -11.54 5.89 5.26
CA ILE A 265 -12.27 5.32 4.12
C ILE A 265 -13.69 5.91 4.03
N GLU A 266 -14.42 5.97 5.12
CA GLU A 266 -15.78 6.54 5.17
C GLU A 266 -15.79 8.03 4.80
N LEU A 267 -14.82 8.80 5.27
CA LEU A 267 -14.69 10.23 4.98
C LEU A 267 -14.36 10.55 3.52
N SER A 268 -13.97 9.56 2.72
CA SER A 268 -13.82 9.72 1.27
C SER A 268 -15.17 9.86 0.56
N SER A 269 -16.25 9.33 1.12
CA SER A 269 -17.61 9.42 0.55
C SER A 269 -18.60 10.17 1.42
N ALA A 270 -18.45 10.11 2.76
CA ALA A 270 -19.31 10.80 3.72
C ALA A 270 -18.68 12.11 4.24
N THR A 271 -19.49 13.04 4.75
CA THR A 271 -19.03 14.29 5.35
C THR A 271 -18.59 14.13 6.80
N GLN A 272 -18.98 13.03 7.44
CA GLN A 272 -18.58 12.66 8.80
C GLN A 272 -18.52 11.16 8.97
N SER A 273 -17.75 10.70 9.95
CA SER A 273 -17.64 9.30 10.38
C SER A 273 -17.81 9.23 11.89
N GLU A 274 -18.58 8.25 12.37
CA GLU A 274 -18.76 7.99 13.78
C GLU A 274 -17.82 6.89 14.25
N VAL A 275 -16.99 7.20 15.24
CA VAL A 275 -16.09 6.26 15.88
C VAL A 275 -16.70 5.87 17.22
N ASN A 276 -16.94 4.58 17.41
CA ASN A 276 -17.45 4.03 18.68
C ASN A 276 -16.63 2.80 19.07
N LEU A 277 -15.83 2.96 20.12
CA LEU A 277 -14.94 1.93 20.66
C LEU A 277 -15.30 1.67 22.12
N PRO A 278 -16.30 0.81 22.38
CA PRO A 278 -16.72 0.45 23.73
C PRO A 278 -15.60 -0.32 24.44
N PHE A 279 -15.45 -0.08 25.75
CA PHE A 279 -14.46 -0.75 26.60
C PHE A 279 -13.03 -0.64 26.03
N ILE A 280 -12.66 0.59 25.62
CA ILE A 280 -11.33 0.83 24.99
C ILE A 280 -10.20 0.70 26.01
N THR A 281 -10.46 1.07 27.25
CA THR A 281 -9.54 0.91 28.39
C THR A 281 -10.33 0.86 29.71
N ALA A 282 -9.64 0.62 30.80
CA ALA A 282 -10.20 0.68 32.15
C ALA A 282 -9.31 1.56 33.04
N THR A 283 -9.96 2.36 33.91
CA THR A 283 -9.33 3.17 34.96
C THR A 283 -9.79 2.75 36.33
N ALA A 284 -9.29 3.40 37.37
CA ALA A 284 -9.78 3.17 38.73
C ALA A 284 -11.31 3.42 38.89
N ASP A 285 -11.88 4.30 38.04
CA ASP A 285 -13.29 4.64 38.01
C ASP A 285 -14.14 3.67 37.16
N GLY A 286 -13.52 2.64 36.58
CA GLY A 286 -14.19 1.61 35.80
C GLY A 286 -13.84 1.66 34.29
N PRO A 287 -14.62 0.92 33.48
CA PRO A 287 -14.38 0.86 32.04
C PRO A 287 -14.68 2.20 31.35
N LYS A 288 -13.85 2.54 30.37
CA LYS A 288 -13.96 3.76 29.56
C LYS A 288 -14.27 3.41 28.10
N HIS A 289 -14.98 4.30 27.44
CA HIS A 289 -15.43 4.14 26.06
C HIS A 289 -14.99 5.37 25.26
N LEU A 290 -14.54 5.19 24.01
CA LEU A 290 -14.31 6.29 23.12
C LEU A 290 -15.47 6.37 22.12
N THR A 291 -16.17 7.50 22.13
CA THR A 291 -17.21 7.83 21.16
C THR A 291 -16.96 9.23 20.65
N MET A 292 -16.78 9.39 19.34
CA MET A 292 -16.57 10.69 18.72
C MET A 292 -17.02 10.70 17.26
N THR A 293 -17.37 11.89 16.80
CA THR A 293 -17.65 12.16 15.38
C THR A 293 -16.45 12.88 14.77
N VAL A 294 -15.89 12.36 13.70
CA VAL A 294 -14.85 13.00 12.90
C VAL A 294 -15.48 13.55 11.63
N THR A 295 -15.36 14.84 11.38
CA THR A 295 -15.82 15.43 10.12
C THR A 295 -14.73 15.39 9.06
N ARG A 296 -15.13 15.37 7.77
CA ARG A 296 -14.18 15.48 6.65
C ARG A 296 -13.31 16.73 6.75
N GLY A 297 -13.91 17.88 7.05
CA GLY A 297 -13.15 19.13 7.21
C GLY A 297 -12.10 19.07 8.32
N LYS A 298 -12.40 18.40 9.45
CA LYS A 298 -11.41 18.19 10.52
C LYS A 298 -10.30 17.24 10.08
N PHE A 299 -10.63 16.17 9.38
CA PHE A 299 -9.64 15.24 8.82
C PHE A 299 -8.70 15.95 7.82
N GLU A 300 -9.24 16.75 6.90
CA GLU A 300 -8.47 17.50 5.91
C GLU A 300 -7.58 18.56 6.56
N GLU A 301 -8.05 19.24 7.61
CA GLU A 301 -7.24 20.15 8.43
C GLU A 301 -6.03 19.42 9.04
N LEU A 302 -6.28 18.30 9.71
CA LEU A 302 -5.23 17.48 10.34
C LEU A 302 -4.22 16.94 9.32
N ALA A 303 -4.69 16.58 8.13
CA ALA A 303 -3.88 15.99 7.05
C ALA A 303 -3.26 17.02 6.11
N SER A 304 -3.45 18.34 6.35
CA SER A 304 -3.04 19.40 5.41
C SER A 304 -1.57 19.31 4.98
N ASN A 305 -0.66 19.04 5.92
CA ASN A 305 0.76 18.88 5.61
C ASN A 305 1.04 17.67 4.70
N LEU A 306 0.30 16.56 4.86
CA LEU A 306 0.44 15.37 4.02
C LEU A 306 -0.07 15.64 2.61
N ILE A 307 -1.19 16.35 2.49
CA ILE A 307 -1.76 16.78 1.21
C ILE A 307 -0.77 17.70 0.48
N ASP A 308 -0.18 18.67 1.20
CA ASP A 308 0.80 19.60 0.62
C ASP A 308 2.07 18.87 0.12
N ARG A 309 2.50 17.81 0.78
CA ARG A 309 3.63 16.97 0.32
C ARG A 309 3.39 16.34 -1.05
N CYS A 310 2.13 16.10 -1.45
CA CYS A 310 1.82 15.57 -2.77
C CYS A 310 2.12 16.56 -3.92
N LYS A 311 2.24 17.85 -3.66
CA LYS A 311 2.45 18.88 -4.70
C LYS A 311 3.82 18.76 -5.38
N GLN A 312 4.85 18.55 -4.58
CA GLN A 312 6.22 18.57 -5.07
C GLN A 312 6.51 17.43 -6.07
N PRO A 313 6.13 16.16 -5.83
CA PRO A 313 6.32 15.09 -6.82
C PRO A 313 5.58 15.34 -8.14
N ILE A 314 4.36 15.92 -8.11
CA ILE A 314 3.64 16.28 -9.35
C ILE A 314 4.46 17.30 -10.15
N GLN A 315 4.91 18.39 -9.50
CA GLN A 315 5.67 19.44 -10.15
C GLN A 315 7.01 18.91 -10.71
N GLN A 316 7.67 18.05 -9.96
CA GLN A 316 8.94 17.48 -10.36
C GLN A 316 8.77 16.52 -11.55
N ALA A 317 7.80 15.62 -11.51
CA ALA A 317 7.53 14.70 -12.61
C ALA A 317 7.18 15.46 -13.91
N MET A 318 6.35 16.50 -13.83
CA MET A 318 6.03 17.35 -14.99
C MET A 318 7.26 18.09 -15.52
N LYS A 319 8.10 18.61 -14.63
CA LYS A 319 9.35 19.29 -15.02
C LYS A 319 10.32 18.34 -15.74
N ASP A 320 10.51 17.13 -15.19
CA ASP A 320 11.44 16.13 -15.75
C ASP A 320 10.94 15.60 -17.10
N ALA A 321 9.63 15.45 -17.27
CA ALA A 321 8.99 15.12 -18.53
C ALA A 321 8.93 16.32 -19.51
N LYS A 322 9.35 17.52 -19.11
CA LYS A 322 9.19 18.77 -19.87
C LYS A 322 7.76 18.98 -20.34
N ALA A 323 6.79 18.60 -19.52
CA ALA A 323 5.37 18.69 -19.80
C ALA A 323 4.73 19.87 -19.09
N SER A 324 3.92 20.62 -19.80
CA SER A 324 3.00 21.64 -19.26
C SER A 324 1.63 21.01 -18.94
N LYS A 325 0.75 21.74 -18.26
CA LYS A 325 -0.64 21.30 -18.01
C LYS A 325 -1.40 21.04 -19.33
N SER A 326 -1.12 21.81 -20.37
CA SER A 326 -1.78 21.67 -21.69
C SER A 326 -1.34 20.40 -22.43
N ASP A 327 -0.16 19.87 -22.13
CA ASP A 327 0.38 18.67 -22.78
C ASP A 327 -0.19 17.37 -22.20
N LEU A 328 -0.79 17.43 -21.00
CA LEU A 328 -1.45 16.28 -20.39
C LEU A 328 -2.80 16.03 -21.06
N ASN A 329 -3.02 14.82 -21.55
CA ASN A 329 -4.29 14.37 -22.11
C ASN A 329 -5.19 13.78 -21.03
N GLU A 330 -4.63 12.94 -20.17
CA GLU A 330 -5.35 12.24 -19.11
C GLU A 330 -4.58 12.32 -17.78
N VAL A 331 -5.35 12.25 -16.69
CA VAL A 331 -4.82 12.07 -15.32
C VAL A 331 -5.54 10.89 -14.69
N VAL A 332 -4.79 9.88 -14.31
CA VAL A 332 -5.31 8.62 -13.76
C VAL A 332 -4.95 8.52 -12.29
N MET A 333 -5.94 8.29 -11.46
CA MET A 333 -5.78 8.13 -10.01
C MET A 333 -5.69 6.66 -9.64
N VAL A 334 -4.64 6.29 -8.94
CA VAL A 334 -4.34 4.93 -8.49
C VAL A 334 -4.09 4.95 -6.97
N GLY A 335 -4.31 3.82 -6.31
CA GLY A 335 -4.15 3.70 -4.88
C GLY A 335 -5.38 4.15 -4.07
N GLY A 336 -5.63 3.49 -2.94
CA GLY A 336 -6.83 3.75 -2.13
C GLY A 336 -6.91 5.16 -1.57
N SER A 337 -5.77 5.76 -1.22
CA SER A 337 -5.70 7.09 -0.61
C SER A 337 -5.87 8.22 -1.63
N SER A 338 -5.77 7.94 -2.93
CA SER A 338 -6.09 8.90 -3.99
C SER A 338 -7.58 9.30 -4.00
N ARG A 339 -8.44 8.54 -3.32
CA ARG A 339 -9.87 8.83 -3.19
C ARG A 339 -10.21 9.91 -2.16
N ILE A 340 -9.25 10.38 -1.39
CA ILE A 340 -9.44 11.48 -0.43
C ILE A 340 -9.82 12.75 -1.21
N PRO A 341 -10.97 13.40 -0.92
CA PRO A 341 -11.47 14.54 -1.73
C PRO A 341 -10.48 15.69 -1.87
N ALA A 342 -9.77 16.05 -0.80
CA ALA A 342 -8.75 17.10 -0.87
C ALA A 342 -7.54 16.71 -1.75
N VAL A 343 -7.21 15.43 -1.87
CA VAL A 343 -6.17 14.94 -2.79
C VAL A 343 -6.64 15.07 -4.24
N LEU A 344 -7.88 14.70 -4.53
CA LEU A 344 -8.49 14.86 -5.86
C LEU A 344 -8.49 16.32 -6.30
N GLU A 345 -8.92 17.21 -5.42
CA GLU A 345 -8.94 18.65 -5.71
C GLU A 345 -7.52 19.19 -5.94
N LEU A 346 -6.55 18.77 -5.14
CA LEU A 346 -5.14 19.14 -5.34
C LEU A 346 -4.64 18.71 -6.72
N VAL A 347 -4.92 17.49 -7.16
CA VAL A 347 -4.51 16.98 -8.47
C VAL A 347 -5.20 17.75 -9.59
N ARG A 348 -6.50 17.99 -9.48
CA ARG A 348 -7.28 18.79 -10.43
C ARG A 348 -6.68 20.19 -10.61
N VAL A 349 -6.35 20.87 -9.53
CA VAL A 349 -5.73 22.20 -9.56
C VAL A 349 -4.31 22.15 -10.12
N ALA A 350 -3.52 21.15 -9.70
CA ALA A 350 -2.12 21.03 -10.11
C ALA A 350 -1.97 20.71 -11.61
N THR A 351 -2.84 19.86 -12.15
CA THR A 351 -2.77 19.38 -13.54
C THR A 351 -3.65 20.17 -14.51
N GLY A 352 -4.70 20.85 -14.01
CA GLY A 352 -5.71 21.51 -14.83
C GLY A 352 -6.63 20.54 -15.57
N ARG A 353 -6.65 19.27 -15.17
CA ARG A 353 -7.47 18.19 -15.74
C ARG A 353 -8.35 17.56 -14.68
N GLU A 354 -9.50 17.05 -15.08
CA GLU A 354 -10.35 16.26 -14.19
C GLU A 354 -9.71 14.87 -14.01
N PRO A 355 -9.42 14.45 -12.77
CA PRO A 355 -8.79 13.16 -12.52
C PRO A 355 -9.75 11.99 -12.77
N ASN A 356 -9.30 10.98 -13.51
CA ASN A 356 -10.04 9.75 -13.76
C ASN A 356 -9.83 8.76 -12.60
N GLN A 357 -10.93 8.27 -12.00
CA GLN A 357 -10.95 7.44 -10.79
C GLN A 357 -11.55 6.04 -11.00
N THR A 358 -11.98 5.70 -12.20
CA THR A 358 -12.73 4.45 -12.44
C THR A 358 -11.84 3.24 -12.55
#